data_4adf1c546dcaa18570c500630188846f
#
_entry.id   4adf1c546dcaa18570c500630188846f
#
_cell.length_a   1.000
_cell.length_b   1.000
_cell.length_c   1.000
_cell.angle_alpha   90.00
_cell.angle_beta   90.00
_cell.angle_gamma   90.00
#
_symmetry.space_group_name_H-M   'P 1'
#
loop_
_entity.id
_entity.type
_entity.pdbx_description
1 polymer ?
#
loop_
_entity_poly.entity_id
_entity_poly.type
_entity_poly.pdbx_seq_one_letter_code
_entity_poly.pdbx_strand_id
1 'polypeptide(L)'
;MGIEIDSTEFEPGDYEAFRRRLEENLVALGELLDDPDFGKGPGSVGAELEMYIVDGRGKPMYANQEILAEAGDPQLTLELNRYNLEYNLSPYQISDSPFRRTEAEILDRLDYLRSVAAKRGGRIVPIGILPTLTQDDFGGHCITDRRRYHALVNQLIQRRGGKFQIDINGDDPLKLAMGDITLEGANTSFQVHYRVSPANYADLYNGIQLMTPLALAVAANSPTLFGQSLWHETRIPLFKQSIDTRHVDRYSWNEPARVNFGQGWARRGAAELFREVARIYPPLLPICSARSPQEEIALGATPSLAELRLHQSTVWLWNRPIYDDVDGGQLRVEMRALPAGPTAVDMAANAAFLIGLAEGIRPRIHELLPAIPFGIAEYN
;
A
#
# COMPACT_ATOMS: atom_id res chain seq x y z
N MET A 1 -4.56 -5.05 6.11
CA MET A 1 -6.00 -5.06 6.49
C MET A 1 -6.35 -3.79 7.22
N GLY A 2 -7.36 -3.08 6.77
CA GLY A 2 -7.82 -1.86 7.41
C GLY A 2 -8.78 -2.11 8.56
N ILE A 3 -8.62 -1.35 9.65
CA ILE A 3 -9.53 -1.38 10.79
C ILE A 3 -10.89 -0.80 10.36
N GLU A 4 -12.01 -1.50 10.65
CA GLU A 4 -13.35 -0.94 10.51
C GLU A 4 -13.55 0.18 11.53
N ILE A 5 -14.29 1.21 11.13
CA ILE A 5 -14.48 2.43 11.94
C ILE A 5 -15.97 2.74 12.12
N ASP A 6 -16.31 3.34 13.27
CA ASP A 6 -17.69 3.66 13.62
C ASP A 6 -18.10 5.10 13.27
N SER A 7 -17.14 6.01 13.10
CA SER A 7 -17.38 7.41 12.79
C SER A 7 -16.83 7.81 11.42
N THR A 8 -17.54 8.70 10.73
CA THR A 8 -17.13 9.32 9.46
C THR A 8 -16.83 10.81 9.59
N GLU A 9 -17.13 11.39 10.75
CA GLU A 9 -16.90 12.80 11.09
C GLU A 9 -16.08 12.89 12.38
N PHE A 10 -15.20 13.87 12.48
CA PHE A 10 -14.25 14.03 13.57
C PHE A 10 -14.18 15.47 14.04
N GLU A 11 -14.10 15.64 15.37
CA GLU A 11 -13.99 16.92 16.03
C GLU A 11 -12.51 17.29 16.30
N PRO A 12 -12.17 18.59 16.52
CA PRO A 12 -10.81 18.99 16.83
C PRO A 12 -10.18 18.22 18.00
N GLY A 13 -10.97 17.87 19.03
CA GLY A 13 -10.51 17.10 20.17
C GLY A 13 -10.03 15.69 19.83
N ASP A 14 -10.63 15.06 18.80
CA ASP A 14 -10.23 13.73 18.34
C ASP A 14 -8.81 13.77 17.76
N TYR A 15 -8.49 14.81 16.99
CA TYR A 15 -7.17 15.01 16.42
C TYR A 15 -6.08 15.24 17.49
N GLU A 16 -6.44 15.96 18.58
CA GLU A 16 -5.50 16.19 19.69
C GLU A 16 -5.28 14.90 20.48
N ALA A 17 -6.35 14.15 20.78
CA ALA A 17 -6.26 12.86 21.46
C ALA A 17 -5.42 11.87 20.64
N PHE A 18 -5.69 11.78 19.33
CA PHE A 18 -4.96 10.89 18.43
C PHE A 18 -3.46 11.23 18.35
N ARG A 19 -3.09 12.53 18.28
CA ARG A 19 -1.67 12.93 18.27
C ARG A 19 -0.95 12.52 19.54
N ARG A 20 -1.57 12.67 20.72
CA ARG A 20 -0.99 12.21 21.99
C ARG A 20 -0.78 10.69 21.95
N ARG A 21 -1.80 9.94 21.55
CA ARG A 21 -1.73 8.48 21.44
C ARG A 21 -0.67 8.04 20.43
N LEU A 22 -0.53 8.77 19.33
CA LEU A 22 0.50 8.49 18.32
C LEU A 22 1.92 8.67 18.86
N GLU A 23 2.18 9.69 19.71
CA GLU A 23 3.48 9.84 20.39
C GLU A 23 3.70 8.71 21.42
N GLU A 24 2.68 8.27 22.15
CA GLU A 24 2.76 7.11 23.03
C GLU A 24 3.13 5.83 22.26
N ASN A 25 2.51 5.62 21.08
CA ASN A 25 2.86 4.51 20.18
C ASN A 25 4.32 4.59 19.71
N LEU A 26 4.83 5.78 19.38
CA LEU A 26 6.22 5.95 18.96
C LEU A 26 7.22 5.67 20.09
N VAL A 27 6.87 6.02 21.33
CA VAL A 27 7.70 5.67 22.51
C VAL A 27 7.71 4.16 22.68
N ALA A 28 6.56 3.50 22.71
CA ALA A 28 6.45 2.05 22.84
C ALA A 28 7.19 1.30 21.71
N LEU A 29 7.09 1.78 20.46
CA LEU A 29 7.88 1.21 19.36
C LEU A 29 9.38 1.34 19.62
N GLY A 30 9.83 2.48 20.17
CA GLY A 30 11.25 2.67 20.53
C GLY A 30 11.71 1.66 21.56
N GLU A 31 10.92 1.45 22.61
CA GLU A 31 11.20 0.46 23.66
C GLU A 31 11.25 -0.97 23.11
N LEU A 32 10.32 -1.34 22.22
CA LEU A 32 10.34 -2.63 21.52
C LEU A 32 11.59 -2.82 20.67
N LEU A 33 12.01 -1.79 19.94
CA LEU A 33 13.20 -1.86 19.08
C LEU A 33 14.52 -1.93 19.86
N ASP A 34 14.52 -1.45 21.10
CA ASP A 34 15.65 -1.57 22.03
C ASP A 34 15.72 -2.96 22.69
N ASP A 35 14.63 -3.74 22.66
CA ASP A 35 14.62 -5.11 23.14
C ASP A 35 15.40 -6.04 22.18
N PRO A 36 16.49 -6.69 22.65
CA PRO A 36 17.27 -7.57 21.80
C PRO A 36 16.51 -8.80 21.31
N ASP A 37 15.37 -9.14 21.92
CA ASP A 37 14.53 -10.27 21.53
C ASP A 37 13.44 -9.89 20.51
N PHE A 38 13.21 -8.60 20.32
CA PHE A 38 12.22 -8.13 19.36
C PHE A 38 12.57 -8.47 17.91
N GLY A 39 11.57 -8.90 17.17
CA GLY A 39 11.69 -9.17 15.72
C GLY A 39 12.57 -10.37 15.37
N LYS A 40 13.00 -11.18 16.36
CA LYS A 40 13.71 -12.45 16.12
C LYS A 40 12.80 -13.42 15.34
N GLY A 41 13.43 -14.18 14.48
CA GLY A 41 12.78 -15.21 13.69
C GLY A 41 13.25 -15.20 12.23
N PRO A 42 12.88 -16.20 11.46
CA PRO A 42 13.28 -16.31 10.07
C PRO A 42 12.65 -15.22 9.22
N GLY A 43 13.37 -14.75 8.23
CA GLY A 43 12.80 -13.91 7.18
C GLY A 43 11.66 -14.65 6.46
N SER A 44 10.62 -13.92 6.09
CA SER A 44 9.50 -14.45 5.32
C SER A 44 9.05 -13.47 4.25
N VAL A 45 8.44 -14.00 3.20
CA VAL A 45 7.79 -13.24 2.12
C VAL A 45 6.31 -13.53 2.17
N GLY A 46 5.49 -12.50 2.24
CA GLY A 46 4.05 -12.51 2.02
C GLY A 46 3.71 -11.55 0.88
N ALA A 47 2.46 -11.53 0.46
CA ALA A 47 2.02 -10.55 -0.53
C ALA A 47 0.51 -10.27 -0.43
N GLU A 48 0.09 -9.14 -1.03
CA GLU A 48 -1.30 -8.78 -1.28
C GLU A 48 -1.47 -8.65 -2.79
N LEU A 49 -2.51 -9.30 -3.34
CA LEU A 49 -2.83 -9.25 -4.76
C LEU A 49 -4.15 -8.53 -4.98
N GLU A 50 -4.07 -7.35 -5.54
CA GLU A 50 -5.25 -6.62 -5.99
C GLU A 50 -5.65 -7.07 -7.40
N MET A 51 -6.96 -7.09 -7.67
CA MET A 51 -7.48 -7.59 -8.94
C MET A 51 -8.82 -6.95 -9.31
N TYR A 52 -9.13 -6.97 -10.60
CA TYR A 52 -10.40 -6.51 -11.13
C TYR A 52 -11.42 -7.64 -11.24
N ILE A 53 -12.69 -7.26 -11.06
CA ILE A 53 -13.86 -8.04 -11.44
C ILE A 53 -14.39 -7.45 -12.75
N VAL A 54 -14.48 -8.28 -13.79
CA VAL A 54 -14.96 -7.84 -15.10
C VAL A 54 -16.09 -8.73 -15.61
N ASP A 55 -16.95 -8.16 -16.47
CA ASP A 55 -17.99 -8.90 -17.18
C ASP A 55 -17.45 -9.72 -18.38
N GLY A 56 -18.32 -10.37 -19.12
CA GLY A 56 -17.97 -11.14 -20.32
C GLY A 56 -17.35 -10.32 -21.46
N ARG A 57 -17.49 -8.97 -21.42
CA ARG A 57 -16.92 -8.02 -22.39
C ARG A 57 -15.63 -7.37 -21.88
N GLY A 58 -15.17 -7.73 -20.67
CA GLY A 58 -14.02 -7.13 -20.04
C GLY A 58 -14.27 -5.76 -19.41
N LYS A 59 -15.52 -5.36 -19.20
CA LYS A 59 -15.88 -4.12 -18.51
C LYS A 59 -15.96 -4.34 -17.00
N PRO A 60 -15.72 -3.30 -16.16
CA PRO A 60 -15.87 -3.40 -14.72
C PRO A 60 -17.23 -3.97 -14.30
N MET A 61 -17.21 -4.93 -13.38
CA MET A 61 -18.40 -5.53 -12.77
C MET A 61 -18.44 -5.21 -11.28
N TYR A 62 -19.45 -4.48 -10.84
CA TYR A 62 -19.60 -3.93 -9.48
C TYR A 62 -20.15 -4.99 -8.51
N ALA A 63 -19.34 -6.00 -8.16
CA ALA A 63 -19.79 -7.20 -7.46
C ALA A 63 -18.84 -7.69 -6.35
N ASN A 64 -17.96 -6.82 -5.81
CA ASN A 64 -16.96 -7.27 -4.85
C ASN A 64 -17.57 -7.79 -3.54
N GLN A 65 -18.64 -7.16 -3.01
CA GLN A 65 -19.30 -7.60 -1.78
C GLN A 65 -19.98 -8.96 -1.95
N GLU A 66 -20.64 -9.16 -3.10
CA GLU A 66 -21.30 -10.40 -3.43
C GLU A 66 -20.31 -11.55 -3.65
N ILE A 67 -19.17 -11.28 -4.27
CA ILE A 67 -18.11 -12.27 -4.47
C ILE A 67 -17.44 -12.60 -3.14
N LEU A 68 -17.14 -11.58 -2.31
CA LEU A 68 -16.60 -11.80 -0.97
C LEU A 68 -17.51 -12.70 -0.13
N ALA A 69 -18.82 -12.38 -0.11
CA ALA A 69 -19.79 -13.14 0.68
C ALA A 69 -19.92 -14.58 0.20
N GLU A 70 -19.86 -14.82 -1.12
CA GLU A 70 -19.97 -16.16 -1.71
C GLU A 70 -18.67 -16.96 -1.58
N ALA A 71 -17.52 -16.31 -1.68
CA ALA A 71 -16.23 -16.97 -1.52
C ALA A 71 -16.02 -17.48 -0.09
N GLY A 72 -16.45 -16.72 0.92
CA GLY A 72 -16.29 -17.09 2.32
C GLY A 72 -14.83 -17.32 2.75
N ASP A 73 -13.88 -16.75 2.01
CA ASP A 73 -12.43 -16.87 2.25
C ASP A 73 -11.95 -15.71 3.13
N PRO A 74 -11.39 -15.98 4.32
CA PRO A 74 -10.96 -14.94 5.25
C PRO A 74 -9.74 -14.15 4.74
N GLN A 75 -9.01 -14.63 3.74
CA GLN A 75 -7.89 -13.92 3.12
C GLN A 75 -8.34 -12.96 2.01
N LEU A 76 -9.60 -13.07 1.55
CA LEU A 76 -10.17 -12.14 0.56
C LEU A 76 -10.71 -10.89 1.25
N THR A 77 -10.41 -9.71 0.73
CA THR A 77 -10.85 -8.42 1.26
C THR A 77 -11.42 -7.53 0.18
N LEU A 78 -12.22 -6.53 0.62
CA LEU A 78 -12.80 -5.53 -0.28
C LEU A 78 -11.80 -4.40 -0.52
N GLU A 79 -11.91 -3.82 -1.71
CA GLU A 79 -11.21 -2.62 -2.11
C GLU A 79 -12.13 -1.41 -2.24
N LEU A 80 -11.53 -0.20 -2.45
CA LEU A 80 -12.24 1.07 -2.55
C LEU A 80 -13.34 1.00 -3.61
N ASN A 81 -13.03 0.50 -4.81
CA ASN A 81 -14.01 0.40 -5.88
C ASN A 81 -14.67 -0.99 -5.90
N ARG A 82 -15.99 -1.01 -6.10
CA ARG A 82 -16.85 -2.21 -6.11
C ARG A 82 -16.49 -3.24 -7.19
N TYR A 83 -15.59 -2.91 -8.09
CA TYR A 83 -15.05 -3.82 -9.10
C TYR A 83 -13.62 -4.28 -8.80
N ASN A 84 -13.10 -3.99 -7.60
CA ASN A 84 -11.81 -4.48 -7.14
C ASN A 84 -11.96 -5.39 -5.91
N LEU A 85 -11.02 -6.32 -5.80
CA LEU A 85 -10.81 -7.20 -4.66
C LEU A 85 -9.32 -7.29 -4.35
N GLU A 86 -8.98 -7.56 -3.11
CA GLU A 86 -7.62 -7.85 -2.67
C GLU A 86 -7.57 -9.24 -2.04
N TYR A 87 -6.54 -10.01 -2.35
CA TYR A 87 -6.27 -11.29 -1.73
C TYR A 87 -4.98 -11.24 -0.93
N ASN A 88 -5.05 -11.49 0.37
CA ASN A 88 -3.93 -11.51 1.31
C ASN A 88 -3.27 -12.89 1.28
N LEU A 89 -2.17 -13.04 0.55
CA LEU A 89 -1.44 -14.30 0.40
C LEU A 89 -0.69 -14.68 1.68
N SER A 90 -0.53 -15.97 1.89
CA SER A 90 0.15 -16.53 3.05
C SER A 90 1.63 -16.15 3.09
N PRO A 91 2.20 -15.82 4.27
CA PRO A 91 3.64 -15.60 4.40
C PRO A 91 4.39 -16.94 4.40
N TYR A 92 5.46 -17.03 3.61
CA TYR A 92 6.33 -18.19 3.51
C TYR A 92 7.75 -17.84 3.94
N GLN A 93 8.41 -18.72 4.72
CA GLN A 93 9.80 -18.51 5.12
C GLN A 93 10.73 -18.53 3.91
N ILE A 94 11.81 -17.73 3.96
CA ILE A 94 12.80 -17.63 2.87
C ILE A 94 13.42 -19.01 2.55
N SER A 95 13.63 -19.84 3.57
CA SER A 95 14.16 -21.20 3.42
C SER A 95 13.21 -22.18 2.71
N ASP A 96 11.93 -21.83 2.55
CA ASP A 96 10.85 -22.74 2.14
C ASP A 96 10.32 -22.42 0.73
N SER A 97 11.22 -22.04 -0.19
CA SER A 97 10.88 -21.72 -1.58
C SER A 97 9.69 -20.75 -1.72
N PRO A 98 9.74 -19.56 -1.06
CA PRO A 98 8.58 -18.69 -0.92
C PRO A 98 7.96 -18.30 -2.26
N PHE A 99 8.75 -17.94 -3.25
CA PHE A 99 8.23 -17.48 -4.54
C PHE A 99 7.47 -18.57 -5.32
N ARG A 100 7.93 -19.82 -5.26
CA ARG A 100 7.21 -20.96 -5.86
C ARG A 100 5.89 -21.20 -5.13
N ARG A 101 5.88 -21.10 -3.80
CA ARG A 101 4.66 -21.29 -2.99
C ARG A 101 3.67 -20.16 -3.21
N THR A 102 4.14 -18.93 -3.28
CA THR A 102 3.32 -17.75 -3.61
C THR A 102 2.71 -17.89 -5.00
N GLU A 103 3.49 -18.29 -6.01
CA GLU A 103 2.96 -18.56 -7.37
C GLU A 103 1.85 -19.62 -7.35
N ALA A 104 2.09 -20.73 -6.68
CA ALA A 104 1.11 -21.82 -6.58
C ALA A 104 -0.18 -21.39 -5.86
N GLU A 105 -0.05 -20.60 -4.78
CA GLU A 105 -1.20 -20.06 -4.06
C GLU A 105 -1.97 -19.04 -4.93
N ILE A 106 -1.29 -18.15 -5.65
CA ILE A 106 -1.94 -17.23 -6.60
C ILE A 106 -2.76 -18.01 -7.64
N LEU A 107 -2.19 -19.04 -8.25
CA LEU A 107 -2.88 -19.84 -9.26
C LEU A 107 -4.13 -20.52 -8.69
N ASP A 108 -3.99 -21.17 -7.54
CA ASP A 108 -5.09 -21.88 -6.86
C ASP A 108 -6.22 -20.89 -6.47
N ARG A 109 -5.86 -19.75 -5.88
CA ARG A 109 -6.84 -18.75 -5.45
C ARG A 109 -7.51 -18.02 -6.60
N LEU A 110 -6.77 -17.71 -7.67
CA LEU A 110 -7.36 -17.15 -8.87
C LEU A 110 -8.36 -18.11 -9.54
N ASP A 111 -8.04 -19.39 -9.61
CA ASP A 111 -8.95 -20.39 -10.17
C ASP A 111 -10.21 -20.53 -9.32
N TYR A 112 -10.06 -20.52 -8.00
CA TYR A 112 -11.19 -20.52 -7.08
C TYR A 112 -12.08 -19.28 -7.27
N LEU A 113 -11.50 -18.07 -7.21
CA LEU A 113 -12.24 -16.80 -7.36
C LEU A 113 -12.88 -16.67 -8.73
N ARG A 114 -12.24 -17.14 -9.79
CA ARG A 114 -12.83 -17.20 -11.14
C ARG A 114 -14.06 -18.09 -11.17
N SER A 115 -14.03 -19.22 -10.48
CA SER A 115 -15.21 -20.12 -10.37
C SER A 115 -16.38 -19.46 -9.64
N VAL A 116 -16.09 -18.65 -8.60
CA VAL A 116 -17.10 -17.86 -7.87
C VAL A 116 -17.67 -16.76 -8.77
N ALA A 117 -16.81 -15.96 -9.40
CA ALA A 117 -17.22 -14.86 -10.28
C ALA A 117 -18.03 -15.35 -11.49
N ALA A 118 -17.67 -16.50 -12.06
CA ALA A 118 -18.35 -17.11 -13.22
C ALA A 118 -19.84 -17.40 -12.98
N LYS A 119 -20.24 -17.73 -11.73
CA LYS A 119 -21.65 -17.92 -11.37
C LYS A 119 -22.51 -16.67 -11.60
N ARG A 120 -21.86 -15.49 -11.66
CA ARG A 120 -22.50 -14.18 -11.93
C ARG A 120 -22.17 -13.65 -13.33
N GLY A 121 -21.54 -14.46 -14.19
CA GLY A 121 -21.07 -14.05 -15.52
C GLY A 121 -19.81 -13.16 -15.48
N GLY A 122 -19.15 -13.08 -14.33
CA GLY A 122 -17.92 -12.30 -14.11
C GLY A 122 -16.65 -13.12 -14.33
N ARG A 123 -15.53 -12.38 -14.37
CA ARG A 123 -14.17 -12.93 -14.41
C ARG A 123 -13.27 -12.11 -13.47
N ILE A 124 -12.21 -12.74 -12.97
CA ILE A 124 -11.18 -12.09 -12.14
C ILE A 124 -9.93 -11.90 -12.99
N VAL A 125 -9.40 -10.66 -12.99
CA VAL A 125 -8.26 -10.27 -13.83
C VAL A 125 -7.24 -9.48 -12.99
N PRO A 126 -6.04 -10.02 -12.75
CA PRO A 126 -4.92 -9.26 -12.22
C PRO A 126 -4.25 -8.46 -13.34
N ILE A 127 -4.28 -7.13 -13.25
CA ILE A 127 -3.65 -6.19 -14.19
C ILE A 127 -3.49 -4.84 -13.50
N GLY A 128 -2.40 -4.11 -13.75
CA GLY A 128 -2.11 -2.85 -13.08
C GLY A 128 -3.16 -1.75 -13.28
N ILE A 129 -3.62 -1.54 -14.53
CA ILE A 129 -4.79 -0.71 -14.87
C ILE A 129 -5.60 -1.46 -15.93
N LEU A 130 -6.89 -1.60 -15.71
CA LEU A 130 -7.78 -2.25 -16.68
C LEU A 130 -7.96 -1.37 -17.93
N PRO A 131 -7.53 -1.80 -19.13
CA PRO A 131 -7.53 -0.96 -20.33
C PRO A 131 -8.93 -0.61 -20.87
N THR A 132 -9.95 -1.33 -20.41
CA THR A 132 -11.36 -1.10 -20.83
C THR A 132 -12.10 -0.09 -19.95
N LEU A 133 -11.44 0.51 -18.95
CA LEU A 133 -12.00 1.56 -18.12
C LEU A 133 -12.39 2.79 -18.94
N THR A 134 -13.50 3.40 -18.55
CA THR A 134 -13.99 4.68 -19.07
C THR A 134 -14.21 5.65 -17.90
N GLN A 135 -14.39 6.94 -18.16
CA GLN A 135 -14.68 7.91 -17.12
C GLN A 135 -16.00 7.61 -16.37
N ASP A 136 -16.94 6.95 -17.02
CA ASP A 136 -18.23 6.57 -16.43
C ASP A 136 -18.11 5.46 -15.37
N ASP A 137 -16.97 4.76 -15.30
CA ASP A 137 -16.71 3.73 -14.30
C ASP A 137 -16.24 4.31 -12.94
N PHE A 138 -16.18 5.65 -12.82
CA PHE A 138 -15.72 6.35 -11.61
C PHE A 138 -16.78 7.29 -11.07
N GLY A 139 -16.72 7.55 -9.76
CA GLY A 139 -17.69 8.38 -9.04
C GLY A 139 -18.29 7.66 -7.84
N GLY A 140 -19.14 8.34 -7.08
CA GLY A 140 -19.69 7.80 -5.84
C GLY A 140 -20.42 6.45 -5.96
N HIS A 141 -20.92 6.11 -7.15
CA HIS A 141 -21.62 4.85 -7.41
C HIS A 141 -20.71 3.62 -7.39
N CYS A 142 -19.40 3.80 -7.64
CA CYS A 142 -18.44 2.69 -7.64
C CYS A 142 -17.77 2.46 -6.28
N ILE A 143 -17.99 3.33 -5.28
CA ILE A 143 -17.39 3.17 -3.95
C ILE A 143 -18.02 1.98 -3.25
N THR A 144 -17.18 1.11 -2.69
CA THR A 144 -17.61 0.00 -1.84
C THR A 144 -18.27 0.52 -0.57
N ASP A 145 -19.47 0.02 -0.25
CA ASP A 145 -20.25 0.48 0.91
C ASP A 145 -19.62 -0.03 2.22
N ARG A 146 -18.61 0.70 2.70
CA ARG A 146 -17.94 0.52 3.98
C ARG A 146 -17.68 1.87 4.62
N ARG A 147 -17.97 2.00 5.92
CA ARG A 147 -17.78 3.27 6.66
C ARG A 147 -16.37 3.81 6.54
N ARG A 148 -15.37 2.94 6.61
CA ARG A 148 -13.97 3.31 6.46
C ARG A 148 -13.69 4.01 5.11
N TYR A 149 -14.21 3.48 4.01
CA TYR A 149 -13.99 4.08 2.69
C TYR A 149 -14.71 5.43 2.58
N HIS A 150 -15.94 5.53 3.06
CA HIS A 150 -16.66 6.80 3.09
C HIS A 150 -15.93 7.85 3.95
N ALA A 151 -15.43 7.47 5.14
CA ALA A 151 -14.66 8.39 5.98
C ALA A 151 -13.37 8.85 5.29
N LEU A 152 -12.60 7.92 4.70
CA LEU A 152 -11.36 8.25 3.99
C LEU A 152 -11.63 9.19 2.81
N VAL A 153 -12.62 8.88 1.97
CA VAL A 153 -13.03 9.71 0.83
C VAL A 153 -13.40 11.11 1.29
N ASN A 154 -14.26 11.22 2.32
CA ASN A 154 -14.70 12.51 2.86
C ASN A 154 -13.52 13.34 3.40
N GLN A 155 -12.62 12.73 4.17
CA GLN A 155 -11.45 13.42 4.71
C GLN A 155 -10.48 13.91 3.62
N LEU A 156 -10.25 13.10 2.59
CA LEU A 156 -9.39 13.50 1.47
C LEU A 156 -10.01 14.62 0.64
N ILE A 157 -11.32 14.54 0.34
CA ILE A 157 -12.05 15.62 -0.39
C ILE A 157 -12.07 16.91 0.44
N GLN A 158 -12.40 16.84 1.73
CA GLN A 158 -12.42 17.98 2.62
C GLN A 158 -11.05 18.65 2.70
N ARG A 159 -9.99 17.84 2.86
CA ARG A 159 -8.62 18.32 2.93
C ARG A 159 -8.17 18.94 1.60
N ARG A 160 -8.56 18.38 0.47
CA ARG A 160 -8.26 18.94 -0.86
C ARG A 160 -8.95 20.28 -1.08
N GLY A 161 -10.20 20.44 -0.60
CA GLY A 161 -10.99 21.67 -0.76
C GLY A 161 -11.30 22.03 -2.21
N GLY A 162 -11.18 21.06 -3.14
CA GLY A 162 -11.40 21.26 -4.58
C GLY A 162 -11.24 19.96 -5.35
N LYS A 163 -11.18 20.04 -6.67
CA LYS A 163 -11.00 18.87 -7.53
C LYS A 163 -9.54 18.38 -7.52
N PHE A 164 -9.36 17.07 -7.59
CA PHE A 164 -8.07 16.43 -7.83
C PHE A 164 -7.71 16.62 -9.31
N GLN A 165 -6.51 17.12 -9.57
CA GLN A 165 -6.04 17.42 -10.92
C GLN A 165 -5.15 16.29 -11.41
N ILE A 166 -5.53 15.68 -12.52
CA ILE A 166 -4.75 14.64 -13.20
C ILE A 166 -4.17 15.26 -14.47
N ASP A 167 -2.86 15.25 -14.58
CA ASP A 167 -2.11 15.74 -15.74
C ASP A 167 -0.93 14.79 -15.98
N ILE A 168 -1.13 13.83 -16.89
CA ILE A 168 -0.15 12.80 -17.22
C ILE A 168 0.22 12.95 -18.69
N ASN A 169 1.49 13.24 -18.96
CA ASN A 169 2.04 13.33 -20.28
C ASN A 169 2.70 12.00 -20.66
N GLY A 170 2.01 11.20 -21.48
CA GLY A 170 2.52 9.98 -22.10
C GLY A 170 2.68 10.18 -23.62
N ASP A 171 2.51 9.11 -24.39
CA ASP A 171 2.39 9.22 -25.85
C ASP A 171 1.15 10.06 -26.21
N ASP A 172 0.06 9.83 -25.49
CA ASP A 172 -1.12 10.69 -25.48
C ASP A 172 -1.16 11.52 -24.18
N PRO A 173 -1.60 12.77 -24.19
CA PRO A 173 -1.80 13.54 -22.97
C PRO A 173 -3.15 13.22 -22.32
N LEU A 174 -3.16 13.01 -21.00
CA LEU A 174 -4.38 12.88 -20.21
C LEU A 174 -4.50 14.05 -19.23
N LYS A 175 -5.55 14.89 -19.39
CA LYS A 175 -5.89 15.96 -18.46
C LYS A 175 -7.35 15.87 -18.06
N LEU A 176 -7.58 15.73 -16.75
CA LEU A 176 -8.93 15.72 -16.20
C LEU A 176 -8.93 16.19 -14.73
N ALA A 177 -10.12 16.50 -14.21
CA ALA A 177 -10.31 16.94 -12.85
C ALA A 177 -11.44 16.14 -12.20
N MET A 178 -11.11 15.38 -11.14
CA MET A 178 -12.04 14.50 -10.42
C MET A 178 -12.55 15.17 -9.14
N GLY A 179 -13.83 14.98 -8.85
CA GLY A 179 -14.46 15.47 -7.62
C GLY A 179 -14.30 14.55 -6.42
N ASP A 180 -13.79 13.34 -6.65
CA ASP A 180 -13.57 12.29 -5.66
C ASP A 180 -12.25 11.55 -5.92
N ILE A 181 -11.97 10.53 -5.13
CA ILE A 181 -10.72 9.76 -5.19
C ILE A 181 -10.86 8.41 -5.89
N THR A 182 -11.98 8.13 -6.56
CA THR A 182 -12.25 6.80 -7.12
C THR A 182 -11.26 6.35 -8.19
N LEU A 183 -10.53 7.28 -8.82
CA LEU A 183 -9.40 6.98 -9.70
C LEU A 183 -8.25 6.26 -9.00
N GLU A 184 -8.14 6.38 -7.67
CA GLU A 184 -7.19 5.59 -6.89
C GLU A 184 -7.42 4.09 -7.11
N GLY A 185 -8.68 3.64 -7.07
CA GLY A 185 -9.04 2.24 -7.30
C GLY A 185 -8.82 1.73 -8.74
N ALA A 186 -8.37 2.58 -9.69
CA ALA A 186 -7.85 2.08 -10.96
C ALA A 186 -6.45 1.46 -10.82
N ASN A 187 -5.75 1.74 -9.72
CA ASN A 187 -4.37 1.28 -9.52
C ASN A 187 -4.39 -0.02 -8.72
N THR A 188 -4.19 -1.14 -9.37
CA THR A 188 -4.08 -2.45 -8.71
C THR A 188 -2.64 -2.91 -8.69
N SER A 189 -2.22 -3.46 -7.57
CA SER A 189 -0.84 -3.81 -7.27
C SER A 189 -0.67 -5.27 -6.84
N PHE A 190 0.56 -5.72 -6.89
CA PHE A 190 1.06 -6.90 -6.20
C PHE A 190 2.02 -6.42 -5.12
N GLN A 191 1.50 -6.23 -3.90
CA GLN A 191 2.25 -5.67 -2.78
C GLN A 191 3.01 -6.79 -2.07
N VAL A 192 4.33 -6.68 -2.03
CA VAL A 192 5.18 -7.73 -1.48
C VAL A 192 5.69 -7.33 -0.11
N HIS A 193 5.46 -8.18 0.89
CA HIS A 193 5.91 -7.99 2.26
C HIS A 193 7.15 -8.83 2.53
N TYR A 194 8.22 -8.18 2.95
CA TYR A 194 9.43 -8.85 3.36
C TYR A 194 9.72 -8.61 4.84
N ARG A 195 9.71 -9.68 5.65
CA ARG A 195 10.05 -9.61 7.07
C ARG A 195 11.55 -9.42 7.23
N VAL A 196 11.94 -8.39 7.97
CA VAL A 196 13.32 -7.95 8.16
C VAL A 196 13.63 -7.80 9.65
N SER A 197 14.78 -8.31 10.07
CA SER A 197 15.25 -8.07 11.45
C SER A 197 15.54 -6.59 11.70
N PRO A 198 15.29 -6.05 12.91
CA PRO A 198 15.58 -4.66 13.24
C PRO A 198 17.02 -4.24 12.93
N ALA A 199 17.99 -5.13 13.17
CA ALA A 199 19.42 -4.87 12.95
C ALA A 199 19.79 -4.61 11.47
N ASN A 200 19.05 -5.21 10.53
CA ASN A 200 19.30 -5.09 9.09
C ASN A 200 18.31 -4.14 8.40
N TYR A 201 17.41 -3.52 9.16
CA TYR A 201 16.24 -2.85 8.59
C TYR A 201 16.62 -1.68 7.70
N ALA A 202 17.48 -0.76 8.16
CA ALA A 202 17.88 0.40 7.37
C ALA A 202 18.58 0.01 6.07
N ASP A 203 19.52 -0.92 6.15
CA ASP A 203 20.32 -1.35 4.99
C ASP A 203 19.44 -2.02 3.94
N LEU A 204 18.54 -2.90 4.36
CA LEU A 204 17.65 -3.59 3.44
C LEU A 204 16.56 -2.68 2.88
N TYR A 205 15.98 -1.80 3.73
CA TYR A 205 15.04 -0.78 3.26
C TYR A 205 15.65 0.10 2.19
N ASN A 206 16.87 0.60 2.41
CA ASN A 206 17.60 1.38 1.42
C ASN A 206 17.93 0.58 0.16
N GLY A 207 18.27 -0.70 0.32
CA GLY A 207 18.47 -1.61 -0.81
C GLY A 207 17.22 -1.76 -1.66
N ILE A 208 16.06 -1.95 -1.03
CA ILE A 208 14.76 -2.02 -1.71
C ILE A 208 14.45 -0.69 -2.40
N GLN A 209 14.62 0.45 -1.70
CA GLN A 209 14.42 1.78 -2.29
C GLN A 209 15.28 1.96 -3.56
N LEU A 210 16.56 1.63 -3.48
CA LEU A 210 17.50 1.80 -4.57
C LEU A 210 17.18 0.89 -5.78
N MET A 211 16.65 -0.31 -5.52
CA MET A 211 16.34 -1.30 -6.56
C MET A 211 14.91 -1.23 -7.09
N THR A 212 14.00 -0.53 -6.41
CA THR A 212 12.61 -0.36 -6.85
C THR A 212 12.49 0.18 -8.28
N PRO A 213 13.21 1.25 -8.71
CA PRO A 213 13.11 1.73 -10.09
C PRO A 213 13.52 0.68 -11.13
N LEU A 214 14.55 -0.12 -10.84
CA LEU A 214 15.00 -1.17 -11.76
C LEU A 214 13.98 -2.32 -11.86
N ALA A 215 13.41 -2.72 -10.72
CA ALA A 215 12.36 -3.74 -10.72
C ALA A 215 11.12 -3.24 -11.46
N LEU A 216 10.72 -1.99 -11.23
CA LEU A 216 9.54 -1.41 -11.88
C LEU A 216 9.74 -1.25 -13.39
N ALA A 217 10.95 -0.93 -13.85
CA ALA A 217 11.26 -0.80 -15.27
C ALA A 217 11.02 -2.10 -16.08
N VAL A 218 11.15 -3.27 -15.44
CA VAL A 218 10.90 -4.57 -16.08
C VAL A 218 9.51 -5.15 -15.76
N ALA A 219 8.88 -4.68 -14.67
CA ALA A 219 7.59 -5.20 -14.17
C ALA A 219 6.39 -4.38 -14.66
N ALA A 220 6.58 -3.24 -15.33
CA ALA A 220 5.50 -2.31 -15.71
C ALA A 220 4.37 -3.03 -16.47
N ASN A 221 3.10 -2.77 -16.02
CA ASN A 221 1.90 -3.44 -16.55
C ASN A 221 0.66 -2.54 -16.50
N SER A 222 0.81 -1.24 -16.77
CA SER A 222 -0.30 -0.29 -16.75
C SER A 222 -0.16 0.81 -17.82
N PRO A 223 -0.03 0.44 -19.13
CA PRO A 223 0.32 1.42 -20.15
C PRO A 223 -0.83 2.32 -20.61
N THR A 224 -2.09 2.00 -20.26
CA THR A 224 -3.25 2.70 -20.82
C THR A 224 -4.26 3.08 -19.74
N LEU A 225 -4.92 4.24 -19.94
CA LEU A 225 -6.11 4.65 -19.19
C LEU A 225 -7.04 5.44 -20.12
N PHE A 226 -8.35 5.13 -20.10
CA PHE A 226 -9.38 5.77 -20.93
C PHE A 226 -9.08 5.73 -22.44
N GLY A 227 -8.46 4.63 -22.90
CA GLY A 227 -8.06 4.45 -24.30
C GLY A 227 -6.85 5.25 -24.75
N GLN A 228 -6.19 5.95 -23.84
CA GLN A 228 -4.96 6.72 -24.11
C GLN A 228 -3.71 5.92 -23.75
N SER A 229 -2.66 6.01 -24.57
CA SER A 229 -1.34 5.45 -24.32
C SER A 229 -0.54 6.42 -23.46
N LEU A 230 -0.19 5.99 -22.26
CA LEU A 230 0.45 6.84 -21.24
C LEU A 230 1.86 6.31 -20.90
N TRP A 231 2.22 6.25 -19.64
CA TRP A 231 3.50 5.67 -19.21
C TRP A 231 3.41 4.14 -19.19
N HIS A 232 4.53 3.43 -19.37
CA HIS A 232 4.54 1.97 -19.20
C HIS A 232 3.99 1.55 -17.83
N GLU A 233 4.19 2.39 -16.79
CA GLU A 233 3.60 2.23 -15.46
C GLU A 233 2.84 3.51 -15.06
N THR A 234 1.64 3.67 -15.63
CA THR A 234 0.76 4.82 -15.38
C THR A 234 0.26 4.91 -13.94
N ARG A 235 0.27 3.79 -13.19
CA ARG A 235 -0.10 3.79 -11.76
C ARG A 235 0.72 4.78 -10.95
N ILE A 236 1.99 5.00 -11.29
CA ILE A 236 2.87 5.90 -10.54
C ILE A 236 2.33 7.36 -10.55
N PRO A 237 2.17 8.04 -11.68
CA PRO A 237 1.61 9.39 -11.69
C PRO A 237 0.12 9.41 -11.34
N LEU A 238 -0.66 8.39 -11.70
CA LEU A 238 -2.10 8.36 -11.45
C LEU A 238 -2.41 8.28 -9.95
N PHE A 239 -1.80 7.35 -9.23
CA PHE A 239 -2.02 7.20 -7.80
C PHE A 239 -1.62 8.48 -7.05
N LYS A 240 -0.43 9.03 -7.36
CA LYS A 240 0.06 10.26 -6.75
C LYS A 240 -0.89 11.44 -6.92
N GLN A 241 -1.51 11.59 -8.09
CA GLN A 241 -2.36 12.73 -8.43
C GLN A 241 -3.83 12.53 -8.00
N SER A 242 -4.34 11.29 -8.01
CA SER A 242 -5.74 10.98 -7.69
C SER A 242 -6.12 11.23 -6.24
N ILE A 243 -5.16 11.26 -5.31
CA ILE A 243 -5.36 11.52 -3.88
C ILE A 243 -4.46 12.65 -3.35
N ASP A 244 -3.94 13.52 -4.20
CA ASP A 244 -3.11 14.64 -3.79
C ASP A 244 -3.94 15.73 -3.09
N THR A 245 -3.82 15.80 -1.78
CA THR A 245 -4.54 16.77 -0.95
C THR A 245 -3.85 18.13 -0.83
N ARG A 246 -2.68 18.33 -1.44
CA ARG A 246 -1.92 19.59 -1.33
C ARG A 246 -2.58 20.70 -2.11
N HIS A 247 -2.60 21.90 -1.51
CA HIS A 247 -3.00 23.12 -2.22
C HIS A 247 -1.82 23.66 -3.04
N VAL A 248 -2.13 24.20 -4.22
CA VAL A 248 -1.13 24.91 -5.04
C VAL A 248 -0.96 26.32 -4.48
N ASP A 249 -0.54 26.43 -3.23
CA ASP A 249 -0.07 27.70 -2.67
C ASP A 249 1.46 27.74 -2.76
N ARG A 250 1.98 28.72 -3.47
CA ARG A 250 3.41 28.90 -3.71
C ARG A 250 4.15 29.60 -2.57
N TYR A 251 3.43 30.08 -1.59
CA TYR A 251 3.96 30.97 -0.54
C TYR A 251 3.98 30.32 0.84
N SER A 252 3.31 29.18 1.02
CA SER A 252 3.31 28.41 2.26
C SER A 252 3.98 27.06 2.10
N TRP A 253 4.56 26.57 3.20
CA TRP A 253 5.06 25.20 3.24
C TRP A 253 3.89 24.22 3.19
N ASN A 254 4.02 23.19 2.35
CA ASN A 254 3.10 22.07 2.31
C ASN A 254 3.84 20.78 2.66
N GLU A 255 3.16 19.88 3.33
CA GLU A 255 3.64 18.51 3.48
C GLU A 255 3.89 17.87 2.10
N PRO A 256 4.81 16.90 2.00
CA PRO A 256 4.95 16.08 0.79
C PRO A 256 3.64 15.37 0.42
N ALA A 257 3.49 14.98 -0.85
CA ALA A 257 2.33 14.18 -1.26
C ALA A 257 2.23 12.90 -0.41
N ARG A 258 1.00 12.46 -0.08
CA ARG A 258 0.81 11.24 0.69
C ARG A 258 1.24 9.97 -0.05
N VAL A 259 1.17 9.99 -1.37
CA VAL A 259 1.79 8.97 -2.23
C VAL A 259 3.16 9.49 -2.64
N ASN A 260 4.22 8.87 -2.14
CA ASN A 260 5.59 9.28 -2.44
C ASN A 260 6.61 8.15 -2.21
N PHE A 261 7.86 8.43 -2.54
CA PHE A 261 8.97 7.48 -2.42
C PHE A 261 9.69 7.55 -1.06
N GLY A 262 9.34 8.49 -0.18
CA GLY A 262 10.01 8.80 1.09
C GLY A 262 10.76 10.14 1.02
N GLN A 263 11.42 10.51 2.13
CA GLN A 263 12.10 11.81 2.25
C GLN A 263 13.64 11.68 2.22
N GLY A 264 14.16 10.45 2.14
CA GLY A 264 15.60 10.21 2.13
C GLY A 264 15.97 8.78 2.48
N TRP A 265 17.26 8.50 2.48
CA TRP A 265 17.77 7.21 2.92
C TRP A 265 17.58 7.00 4.42
N ALA A 266 17.14 5.80 4.83
CA ALA A 266 17.10 5.42 6.25
C ALA A 266 18.52 5.34 6.82
N ARG A 267 18.72 5.87 8.04
CA ARG A 267 20.04 6.02 8.66
C ARG A 267 20.24 5.17 9.90
N ARG A 268 19.18 4.97 10.68
CA ARG A 268 19.24 4.36 12.02
C ARG A 268 18.36 3.12 12.18
N GLY A 269 17.39 2.92 11.29
CA GLY A 269 16.47 1.79 11.35
C GLY A 269 15.02 2.19 11.18
N ALA A 270 14.11 1.27 11.55
CA ALA A 270 12.68 1.43 11.29
C ALA A 270 12.05 2.63 12.02
N ALA A 271 12.47 2.89 13.29
CA ALA A 271 11.85 3.94 14.12
C ALA A 271 11.83 5.34 13.47
N GLU A 272 12.86 5.69 12.69
CA GLU A 272 12.91 6.99 12.03
C GLU A 272 11.85 7.12 10.93
N LEU A 273 11.58 6.03 10.19
CA LEU A 273 10.59 6.01 9.12
C LEU A 273 9.16 6.15 9.68
N PHE A 274 8.86 5.44 10.78
CA PHE A 274 7.57 5.60 11.48
C PHE A 274 7.41 7.01 12.05
N ARG A 275 8.47 7.55 12.63
CA ARG A 275 8.48 8.90 13.20
C ARG A 275 8.34 9.97 12.13
N GLU A 276 8.96 9.79 10.97
CA GLU A 276 8.83 10.66 9.80
C GLU A 276 7.37 10.80 9.39
N VAL A 277 6.68 9.66 9.15
CA VAL A 277 5.27 9.68 8.76
C VAL A 277 4.39 10.32 9.82
N ALA A 278 4.58 9.98 11.10
CA ALA A 278 3.78 10.52 12.20
C ALA A 278 3.92 12.03 12.36
N ARG A 279 5.05 12.62 11.98
CA ARG A 279 5.34 14.05 12.18
C ARG A 279 5.11 14.91 10.95
N ILE A 280 5.28 14.35 9.76
CA ILE A 280 5.10 15.11 8.52
C ILE A 280 3.63 15.20 8.13
N TYR A 281 2.88 14.09 8.28
CA TYR A 281 1.51 14.02 7.78
C TYR A 281 0.48 14.22 8.89
N PRO A 282 -0.46 15.18 8.75
CA PRO A 282 -1.56 15.29 9.70
C PRO A 282 -2.49 14.07 9.59
N PRO A 283 -3.05 13.60 10.71
CA PRO A 283 -3.99 12.48 10.71
C PRO A 283 -5.20 12.71 9.79
N LEU A 284 -5.65 11.67 9.09
CA LEU A 284 -6.92 11.66 8.35
C LEU A 284 -8.04 10.99 9.16
N LEU A 285 -7.72 9.92 9.87
CA LEU A 285 -8.66 9.13 10.65
C LEU A 285 -8.22 9.15 12.12
N PRO A 286 -8.60 10.16 12.92
CA PRO A 286 -8.14 10.33 14.29
C PRO A 286 -8.94 9.45 15.27
N ILE A 287 -8.83 8.13 15.12
CA ILE A 287 -9.55 7.14 15.93
C ILE A 287 -8.55 6.48 16.88
N CYS A 288 -8.80 6.60 18.18
CA CYS A 288 -8.01 5.97 19.22
C CYS A 288 -8.56 4.60 19.59
N SER A 289 -7.66 3.65 19.82
CA SER A 289 -7.96 2.35 20.40
C SER A 289 -8.44 2.49 21.85
N ALA A 290 -9.13 1.46 22.35
CA ALA A 290 -9.63 1.44 23.72
C ALA A 290 -8.52 1.45 24.78
N ARG A 291 -7.36 0.86 24.44
CA ARG A 291 -6.20 0.75 25.33
C ARG A 291 -5.00 1.50 24.77
N SER A 292 -4.19 2.05 25.66
CA SER A 292 -2.88 2.60 25.30
C SER A 292 -1.84 1.47 25.13
N PRO A 293 -0.73 1.72 24.42
CA PRO A 293 0.36 0.76 24.34
C PRO A 293 0.89 0.35 25.72
N GLN A 294 0.96 1.28 26.67
CA GLN A 294 1.42 1.04 28.05
C GLN A 294 0.46 0.13 28.81
N GLU A 295 -0.86 0.29 28.61
CA GLU A 295 -1.86 -0.62 29.20
C GLU A 295 -1.76 -2.03 28.62
N GLU A 296 -1.50 -2.17 27.31
CA GLU A 296 -1.27 -3.48 26.67
C GLU A 296 0.00 -4.15 27.21
N ILE A 297 1.10 -3.41 27.34
CA ILE A 297 2.37 -3.89 27.93
C ILE A 297 2.16 -4.29 29.40
N ALA A 298 1.44 -3.50 30.19
CA ALA A 298 1.16 -3.82 31.59
C ALA A 298 0.33 -5.10 31.75
N LEU A 299 -0.43 -5.49 30.73
CA LEU A 299 -1.16 -6.76 30.66
C LEU A 299 -0.31 -7.92 30.12
N GLY A 300 0.98 -7.70 29.81
CA GLY A 300 1.89 -8.69 29.26
C GLY A 300 1.67 -8.97 27.76
N ALA A 301 0.97 -8.10 27.05
CA ALA A 301 0.77 -8.21 25.62
C ALA A 301 1.82 -7.41 24.84
N THR A 302 2.17 -7.86 23.64
CA THR A 302 2.87 -7.04 22.67
C THR A 302 1.96 -5.91 22.25
N PRO A 303 2.36 -4.63 22.36
CA PRO A 303 1.46 -3.51 22.05
C PRO A 303 1.09 -3.50 20.56
N SER A 304 -0.20 -3.30 20.30
CA SER A 304 -0.75 -3.29 18.93
C SER A 304 -0.32 -2.09 18.09
N LEU A 305 0.10 -1.00 18.74
CA LEU A 305 0.43 0.28 18.12
C LEU A 305 -0.67 0.75 17.13
N ALA A 306 -1.92 0.62 17.56
CA ALA A 306 -3.08 0.74 16.70
C ALA A 306 -3.16 2.10 15.98
N GLU A 307 -2.89 3.20 16.68
CA GLU A 307 -2.92 4.54 16.11
C GLU A 307 -1.78 4.75 15.10
N LEU A 308 -0.58 4.21 15.37
CA LEU A 308 0.53 4.28 14.45
C LEU A 308 0.25 3.49 13.17
N ARG A 309 -0.28 2.28 13.29
CA ARG A 309 -0.71 1.44 12.16
C ARG A 309 -1.82 2.11 11.34
N LEU A 310 -2.83 2.69 12.02
CA LEU A 310 -3.92 3.42 11.36
C LEU A 310 -3.38 4.65 10.61
N HIS A 311 -2.50 5.42 11.24
CA HIS A 311 -1.90 6.59 10.61
C HIS A 311 -1.07 6.20 9.38
N GLN A 312 -0.20 5.19 9.50
CA GLN A 312 0.58 4.63 8.40
C GLN A 312 -0.30 4.17 7.23
N SER A 313 -1.49 3.62 7.49
CA SER A 313 -2.40 3.18 6.44
C SER A 313 -3.01 4.31 5.60
N THR A 314 -2.83 5.56 6.03
CA THR A 314 -3.28 6.77 5.31
C THR A 314 -2.14 7.54 4.63
N VAL A 315 -0.93 6.98 4.59
CA VAL A 315 0.24 7.49 3.87
C VAL A 315 0.80 6.37 3.01
N TRP A 316 0.78 6.57 1.71
CA TRP A 316 1.09 5.54 0.73
C TRP A 316 2.53 5.71 0.21
N LEU A 317 3.50 5.33 1.04
CA LEU A 317 4.88 5.20 0.58
C LEU A 317 5.00 4.03 -0.40
N TRP A 318 5.76 4.18 -1.48
CA TRP A 318 6.01 3.09 -2.43
C TRP A 318 6.74 1.90 -1.79
N ASN A 319 7.57 2.16 -0.79
CA ASN A 319 8.08 1.16 0.12
C ASN A 319 7.72 1.61 1.55
N ARG A 320 6.84 0.87 2.20
CA ARG A 320 6.25 1.26 3.50
C ARG A 320 6.82 0.41 4.63
N PRO A 321 7.26 1.03 5.75
CA PRO A 321 7.59 0.28 6.95
C PRO A 321 6.30 -0.25 7.60
N ILE A 322 6.27 -1.53 7.94
CA ILE A 322 5.14 -2.17 8.60
C ILE A 322 5.59 -2.74 9.94
N TYR A 323 4.83 -2.45 10.97
CA TYR A 323 4.87 -3.11 12.26
C TYR A 323 3.68 -4.07 12.39
N ASP A 324 3.92 -5.23 12.99
CA ASP A 324 2.89 -6.21 13.32
C ASP A 324 3.18 -6.76 14.72
N ASP A 325 2.13 -6.93 15.54
CA ASP A 325 2.21 -7.41 16.93
C ASP A 325 2.22 -8.94 17.07
N VAL A 326 2.16 -9.66 15.95
CA VAL A 326 2.19 -11.13 15.92
C VAL A 326 3.56 -11.65 16.37
N ASP A 327 3.56 -12.78 17.10
CA ASP A 327 4.75 -13.49 17.58
C ASP A 327 5.75 -12.62 18.36
N GLY A 328 5.25 -11.72 19.21
CA GLY A 328 6.07 -10.81 20.01
C GLY A 328 6.53 -9.54 19.29
N GLY A 329 6.02 -9.33 18.11
CA GLY A 329 6.28 -8.16 17.26
C GLY A 329 7.29 -8.42 16.15
N GLN A 330 7.04 -7.84 15.00
CA GLN A 330 7.91 -7.96 13.84
C GLN A 330 7.85 -6.74 12.94
N LEU A 331 8.91 -6.57 12.16
CA LEU A 331 9.01 -5.54 11.13
C LEU A 331 8.99 -6.15 9.73
N ARG A 332 8.33 -5.46 8.83
CA ARG A 332 8.34 -5.79 7.39
C ARG A 332 8.58 -4.53 6.57
N VAL A 333 9.08 -4.72 5.36
CA VAL A 333 9.01 -3.72 4.30
C VAL A 333 7.93 -4.17 3.33
N GLU A 334 6.96 -3.32 3.08
CA GLU A 334 5.91 -3.53 2.09
C GLU A 334 6.29 -2.78 0.81
N MET A 335 6.56 -3.53 -0.24
CA MET A 335 6.92 -3.03 -1.57
C MET A 335 5.65 -2.93 -2.41
N ARG A 336 5.17 -1.70 -2.66
CA ARG A 336 3.87 -1.40 -3.28
C ARG A 336 3.96 -1.01 -4.76
N ALA A 337 5.18 -0.82 -5.26
CA ALA A 337 5.39 -0.32 -6.62
C ALA A 337 5.04 -1.35 -7.70
N LEU A 338 5.15 -2.66 -7.43
CA LEU A 338 4.90 -3.69 -8.41
C LEU A 338 3.42 -3.75 -8.82
N PRO A 339 3.10 -3.75 -10.14
CA PRO A 339 1.74 -3.89 -10.63
C PRO A 339 1.19 -5.31 -10.42
N ALA A 340 -0.14 -5.44 -10.36
CA ALA A 340 -0.78 -6.74 -10.52
C ALA A 340 -0.60 -7.31 -11.93
N GLY A 341 -0.43 -8.63 -12.04
CA GLY A 341 -0.29 -9.33 -13.33
C GLY A 341 1.08 -9.18 -14.00
N PRO A 342 1.19 -9.52 -15.30
CA PRO A 342 0.13 -10.14 -16.11
C PRO A 342 -0.16 -11.61 -15.74
N THR A 343 0.81 -12.35 -15.19
CA THR A 343 0.64 -13.76 -14.79
C THR A 343 1.16 -14.00 -13.37
N ALA A 344 0.79 -15.13 -12.76
CA ALA A 344 1.29 -15.51 -11.43
C ALA A 344 2.81 -15.67 -11.42
N VAL A 345 3.39 -16.25 -12.47
CA VAL A 345 4.83 -16.43 -12.57
C VAL A 345 5.56 -15.09 -12.70
N ASP A 346 5.02 -14.13 -13.46
CA ASP A 346 5.63 -12.79 -13.57
C ASP A 346 5.62 -12.07 -12.22
N MET A 347 4.51 -12.09 -11.49
CA MET A 347 4.41 -11.48 -10.16
C MET A 347 5.41 -12.10 -9.17
N ALA A 348 5.48 -13.43 -9.11
CA ALA A 348 6.45 -14.11 -8.25
C ALA A 348 7.91 -13.83 -8.67
N ALA A 349 8.19 -13.76 -9.96
CA ALA A 349 9.50 -13.42 -10.49
C ALA A 349 9.89 -11.97 -10.19
N ASN A 350 8.96 -11.01 -10.32
CA ASN A 350 9.18 -9.60 -9.99
C ASN A 350 9.51 -9.42 -8.49
N ALA A 351 8.77 -10.12 -7.61
CA ALA A 351 9.08 -10.14 -6.19
C ALA A 351 10.48 -10.71 -5.90
N ALA A 352 10.79 -11.86 -6.50
CA ALA A 352 12.10 -12.51 -6.35
C ALA A 352 13.24 -11.62 -6.87
N PHE A 353 13.02 -10.92 -7.98
CA PHE A 353 13.98 -10.02 -8.58
C PHE A 353 14.27 -8.81 -7.69
N LEU A 354 13.23 -8.13 -7.18
CA LEU A 354 13.39 -6.97 -6.30
C LEU A 354 14.10 -7.36 -4.99
N ILE A 355 13.64 -8.41 -4.32
CA ILE A 355 14.25 -8.89 -3.08
C ILE A 355 15.68 -9.37 -3.32
N GLY A 356 15.91 -10.13 -4.40
CA GLY A 356 17.24 -10.63 -4.77
C GLY A 356 18.24 -9.52 -5.07
N LEU A 357 17.80 -8.46 -5.78
CA LEU A 357 18.63 -7.28 -6.01
C LEU A 357 18.97 -6.56 -4.70
N ALA A 358 17.97 -6.31 -3.85
CA ALA A 358 18.15 -5.62 -2.58
C ALA A 358 19.12 -6.37 -1.66
N GLU A 359 18.93 -7.68 -1.49
CA GLU A 359 19.84 -8.53 -0.72
C GLU A 359 21.24 -8.62 -1.34
N GLY A 360 21.34 -8.68 -2.67
CA GLY A 360 22.61 -8.76 -3.39
C GLY A 360 23.47 -7.51 -3.21
N ILE A 361 22.84 -6.31 -3.13
CA ILE A 361 23.59 -5.06 -2.95
C ILE A 361 23.77 -4.68 -1.47
N ARG A 362 23.01 -5.28 -0.55
CA ARG A 362 23.02 -4.95 0.88
C ARG A 362 24.42 -4.92 1.50
N PRO A 363 25.35 -5.86 1.21
CA PRO A 363 26.70 -5.81 1.77
C PRO A 363 27.51 -4.58 1.34
N ARG A 364 27.12 -3.91 0.26
CA ARG A 364 27.78 -2.73 -0.29
C ARG A 364 26.92 -1.47 -0.21
N ILE A 365 25.82 -1.50 0.52
CA ILE A 365 24.84 -0.41 0.53
C ILE A 365 25.46 0.92 0.96
N HIS A 366 26.36 0.90 1.95
CA HIS A 366 27.04 2.11 2.45
C HIS A 366 28.04 2.73 1.45
N GLU A 367 28.48 1.96 0.43
CA GLU A 367 29.27 2.48 -0.69
C GLU A 367 28.37 3.11 -1.77
N LEU A 368 27.17 2.55 -1.96
CA LEU A 368 26.25 2.94 -3.03
C LEU A 368 25.45 4.21 -2.68
N LEU A 369 24.99 4.33 -1.44
CA LEU A 369 24.14 5.47 -1.03
C LEU A 369 24.81 6.84 -1.20
N PRO A 370 26.11 7.04 -0.86
CA PRO A 370 26.79 8.30 -1.14
C PRO A 370 26.99 8.58 -2.65
N ALA A 371 27.08 7.52 -3.47
CA ALA A 371 27.27 7.65 -4.91
C ALA A 371 25.96 7.95 -5.66
N ILE A 372 24.81 7.59 -5.08
CA ILE A 372 23.49 7.75 -5.70
C ILE A 372 22.62 8.61 -4.76
N PRO A 373 22.53 9.93 -4.99
CA PRO A 373 21.63 10.78 -4.22
C PRO A 373 20.19 10.27 -4.27
N PHE A 374 19.47 10.37 -3.14
CA PHE A 374 18.09 9.87 -3.01
C PHE A 374 17.17 10.40 -4.13
N GLY A 375 17.24 11.70 -4.45
CA GLY A 375 16.42 12.29 -5.50
C GLY A 375 16.64 11.71 -6.90
N ILE A 376 17.80 11.05 -7.16
CA ILE A 376 18.02 10.31 -8.42
C ILE A 376 17.25 9.00 -8.42
N ALA A 377 17.22 8.28 -7.29
CA ALA A 377 16.42 7.06 -7.16
C ALA A 377 14.92 7.37 -7.24
N GLU A 378 14.49 8.48 -6.63
CA GLU A 378 13.09 8.94 -6.70
C GLU A 378 12.67 9.36 -8.11
N TYR A 379 13.58 10.02 -8.86
CA TYR A 379 13.30 10.50 -10.21
C TYR A 379 13.14 9.34 -11.22
N ASN A 380 13.91 8.27 -11.07
CA ASN A 380 13.86 7.12 -11.96
C ASN A 380 12.73 6.15 -11.64
#